data_6efa3feefae4a285fc5b1abda76e29b6
#
_entry.id   6efa3feefae4a285fc5b1abda76e29b6
#
_cell.length_a   1.000
_cell.length_b   1.000
_cell.length_c   1.000
_cell.angle_alpha   90.00
_cell.angle_beta   90.00
_cell.angle_gamma   90.00
#
_symmetry.space_group_name_H-M   'P 1'
#
loop_
_entity.id
_entity.type
_entity.pdbx_description
1 polymer ?
#
loop_
_entity_poly.entity_id
_entity_poly.type
_entity_poly.pdbx_seq_one_letter_code
_entity_poly.pdbx_strand_id
1 'polypeptide(L)'
;MSSASQQHAAIVKDIAQQLGFMACGISKATFLEEEAPRLESWLNQNHHGQMGYMARNFDKRLDPTKLVPGAKSVVSLAYNYFPKEAPKDKTAPKIARYAYGKDYHRVIKDKLFTFMHHIQEQIGAVGGRVFVDSAPVLEKAWAAKSGLGWVGKNTNLIRKQNGSYFFIAELILDIALAADGAVTDHCGSCTACLDACPTDAFVAPYKLDASKCISYFTIELKDAIPNEVKGQFENWAFGCDICQEVCPWNRFATPHNEPDFQPNPELMNMTQNDWSEITEEVFDRLFAVSAVQRTGLKGLKRNLEFLK
;
A
#
# COMPACT_ATOMS: atom_id res chain seq x y z
N MET A 1 -7.21 -4.86 -31.27
CA MET A 1 -7.72 -5.72 -30.18
C MET A 1 -9.03 -6.32 -30.63
N SER A 2 -9.33 -7.59 -30.33
CA SER A 2 -10.59 -8.21 -30.71
C SER A 2 -11.74 -7.65 -29.87
N SER A 3 -12.96 -7.68 -30.39
CA SER A 3 -14.16 -7.27 -29.65
C SER A 3 -14.32 -8.06 -28.32
N ALA A 4 -13.90 -9.29 -28.27
CA ALA A 4 -13.91 -10.14 -27.06
C ALA A 4 -12.99 -9.59 -25.94
N SER A 5 -11.77 -9.11 -26.25
CA SER A 5 -10.89 -8.56 -25.20
C SER A 5 -11.42 -7.26 -24.60
N GLN A 6 -12.19 -6.48 -25.37
CA GLN A 6 -12.89 -5.28 -24.88
C GLN A 6 -14.08 -5.64 -24.01
N GLN A 7 -14.88 -6.61 -24.43
CA GLN A 7 -16.03 -7.10 -23.66
C GLN A 7 -15.58 -7.70 -22.31
N HIS A 8 -14.55 -8.55 -22.32
CA HIS A 8 -14.00 -9.13 -21.08
C HIS A 8 -13.42 -8.04 -20.15
N ALA A 9 -12.74 -7.02 -20.70
CA ALA A 9 -12.26 -5.91 -19.89
C ALA A 9 -13.40 -5.11 -19.23
N ALA A 10 -14.52 -4.91 -19.94
CA ALA A 10 -15.71 -4.26 -19.38
C ALA A 10 -16.30 -5.10 -18.23
N ILE A 11 -16.48 -6.41 -18.43
CA ILE A 11 -16.94 -7.34 -17.37
C ILE A 11 -16.05 -7.26 -16.13
N VAL A 12 -14.72 -7.32 -16.29
CA VAL A 12 -13.77 -7.22 -15.18
C VAL A 12 -13.93 -5.91 -14.42
N LYS A 13 -14.10 -4.78 -15.11
CA LYS A 13 -14.31 -3.47 -14.48
C LYS A 13 -15.64 -3.38 -13.74
N ASP A 14 -16.70 -3.98 -14.29
CA ASP A 14 -18.03 -4.02 -13.66
C ASP A 14 -17.98 -4.86 -12.36
N ILE A 15 -17.32 -6.02 -12.38
CA ILE A 15 -17.12 -6.84 -11.19
C ILE A 15 -16.33 -6.05 -10.12
N ALA A 16 -15.27 -5.33 -10.50
CA ALA A 16 -14.51 -4.50 -9.57
C ALA A 16 -15.41 -3.48 -8.86
N GLN A 17 -16.26 -2.80 -9.62
CA GLN A 17 -17.21 -1.82 -9.07
C GLN A 17 -18.22 -2.47 -8.12
N GLN A 18 -18.79 -3.62 -8.49
CA GLN A 18 -19.75 -4.37 -7.67
C GLN A 18 -19.14 -4.83 -6.33
N LEU A 19 -17.85 -5.18 -6.32
CA LEU A 19 -17.11 -5.58 -5.11
C LEU A 19 -16.58 -4.39 -4.29
N GLY A 20 -16.89 -3.15 -4.71
CA GLY A 20 -16.54 -1.93 -3.97
C GLY A 20 -15.13 -1.41 -4.19
N PHE A 21 -14.40 -1.92 -5.21
CA PHE A 21 -13.14 -1.30 -5.60
C PHE A 21 -13.38 0.08 -6.21
N MET A 22 -12.65 1.09 -5.73
CA MET A 22 -12.82 2.47 -6.19
C MET A 22 -12.25 2.71 -7.59
N ALA A 23 -11.39 1.81 -8.06
CA ALA A 23 -10.84 1.83 -9.40
C ALA A 23 -10.31 0.46 -9.82
N CYS A 24 -10.35 0.23 -11.12
CA CYS A 24 -9.82 -0.93 -11.80
C CYS A 24 -9.10 -0.46 -13.07
N GLY A 25 -7.86 -0.91 -13.26
CA GLY A 25 -7.09 -0.66 -14.46
C GLY A 25 -6.44 -1.94 -14.97
N ILE A 26 -6.20 -2.03 -16.25
CA ILE A 26 -5.70 -3.22 -16.92
C ILE A 26 -4.45 -2.88 -17.70
N SER A 27 -3.40 -3.70 -17.55
CA SER A 27 -2.19 -3.63 -18.37
C SER A 27 -1.85 -5.00 -18.94
N LYS A 28 -1.06 -5.02 -20.02
CA LYS A 28 -0.50 -6.26 -20.55
C LYS A 28 0.53 -6.83 -19.57
N ALA A 29 0.52 -8.13 -19.35
CA ALA A 29 1.53 -8.83 -18.56
C ALA A 29 2.83 -8.97 -19.37
N THR A 30 3.68 -7.94 -19.30
CA THR A 30 4.99 -7.87 -19.98
C THR A 30 6.07 -7.56 -18.96
N PHE A 31 7.32 -7.74 -19.32
CA PHE A 31 8.46 -7.33 -18.50
C PHE A 31 8.40 -5.81 -18.23
N LEU A 32 8.76 -5.41 -16.99
CA LEU A 32 8.80 -4.02 -16.55
C LEU A 32 10.19 -3.40 -16.84
N GLU A 33 10.48 -3.10 -18.10
CA GLU A 33 11.80 -2.67 -18.56
C GLU A 33 12.29 -1.41 -17.84
N GLU A 34 11.41 -0.44 -17.62
CA GLU A 34 11.78 0.82 -16.96
C GLU A 34 12.03 0.65 -15.45
N GLU A 35 11.40 -0.33 -14.82
CA GLU A 35 11.56 -0.57 -13.39
C GLU A 35 12.80 -1.40 -13.04
N ALA A 36 13.30 -2.19 -13.98
CA ALA A 36 14.48 -3.04 -13.76
C ALA A 36 15.71 -2.23 -13.30
N PRO A 37 16.18 -1.19 -14.01
CA PRO A 37 17.33 -0.39 -13.58
C PRO A 37 17.03 0.43 -12.31
N ARG A 38 15.77 0.82 -12.07
CA ARG A 38 15.37 1.55 -10.87
C ARG A 38 15.47 0.67 -9.63
N LEU A 39 14.93 -0.54 -9.70
CA LEU A 39 14.99 -1.52 -8.60
C LEU A 39 16.42 -1.95 -8.31
N GLU A 40 17.20 -2.27 -9.35
CA GLU A 40 18.61 -2.65 -9.21
C GLU A 40 19.43 -1.55 -8.54
N SER A 41 19.32 -0.31 -9.02
CA SER A 41 19.99 0.85 -8.43
C SER A 41 19.59 1.07 -6.97
N TRP A 42 18.31 0.90 -6.63
CA TRP A 42 17.79 1.06 -5.28
C TRP A 42 18.34 -0.01 -4.32
N LEU A 43 18.41 -1.27 -4.77
CA LEU A 43 18.98 -2.38 -4.04
C LEU A 43 20.50 -2.22 -3.85
N ASN A 44 21.24 -1.84 -4.89
CA ASN A 44 22.68 -1.65 -4.86
C ASN A 44 23.10 -0.49 -3.92
N GLN A 45 22.22 0.48 -3.71
CA GLN A 45 22.42 1.57 -2.73
C GLN A 45 21.96 1.21 -1.31
N ASN A 46 21.54 -0.03 -1.06
CA ASN A 46 21.00 -0.51 0.21
C ASN A 46 19.81 0.29 0.75
N HIS A 47 19.07 0.99 -0.12
CA HIS A 47 17.92 1.79 0.27
C HIS A 47 16.74 0.95 0.80
N HIS A 48 16.79 -0.37 0.67
CA HIS A 48 15.82 -1.32 1.23
C HIS A 48 16.07 -1.64 2.72
N GLY A 49 17.18 -1.18 3.31
CA GLY A 49 17.50 -1.51 4.70
C GLY A 49 17.53 -3.02 4.93
N GLN A 50 16.88 -3.48 6.00
CA GLN A 50 16.78 -4.91 6.36
C GLN A 50 15.69 -5.68 5.59
N MET A 51 14.99 -5.04 4.66
CA MET A 51 13.94 -5.69 3.85
C MET A 51 14.55 -6.59 2.76
N GLY A 52 15.35 -7.60 3.15
CA GLY A 52 16.03 -8.51 2.22
C GLY A 52 15.08 -9.27 1.27
N TYR A 53 13.78 -9.32 1.60
CA TYR A 53 12.77 -9.86 0.70
C TYR A 53 12.62 -9.02 -0.58
N MET A 54 13.03 -7.77 -0.60
CA MET A 54 12.99 -6.92 -1.81
C MET A 54 14.01 -7.37 -2.86
N ALA A 55 15.18 -7.87 -2.44
CA ALA A 55 16.18 -8.42 -3.34
C ALA A 55 15.83 -9.83 -3.84
N ARG A 56 15.06 -10.60 -3.04
CA ARG A 56 14.64 -11.94 -3.43
C ARG A 56 13.62 -11.90 -4.56
N ASN A 57 13.73 -12.87 -5.48
CA ASN A 57 12.81 -12.96 -6.63
C ASN A 57 12.78 -11.71 -7.51
N PHE A 58 13.94 -11.07 -7.69
CA PHE A 58 14.09 -9.87 -8.53
C PHE A 58 13.45 -10.04 -9.92
N ASP A 59 13.70 -11.14 -10.57
CA ASP A 59 13.16 -11.48 -11.88
C ASP A 59 11.63 -11.61 -11.89
N LYS A 60 11.04 -12.22 -10.84
CA LYS A 60 9.58 -12.35 -10.71
C LYS A 60 8.88 -11.03 -10.41
N ARG A 61 9.59 -10.08 -9.76
CA ARG A 61 9.06 -8.74 -9.52
C ARG A 61 8.87 -7.95 -10.81
N LEU A 62 9.74 -8.22 -11.79
CA LEU A 62 9.76 -7.51 -13.06
C LEU A 62 8.96 -8.22 -14.16
N ASP A 63 8.77 -9.52 -14.04
CA ASP A 63 8.10 -10.33 -15.05
C ASP A 63 6.96 -11.16 -14.44
N PRO A 64 5.71 -10.75 -14.64
CA PRO A 64 4.54 -11.43 -14.10
C PRO A 64 4.37 -12.85 -14.69
N THR A 65 4.93 -13.13 -15.88
CA THR A 65 4.84 -14.45 -16.50
C THR A 65 5.67 -15.50 -15.76
N LYS A 66 6.72 -15.07 -15.05
CA LYS A 66 7.51 -15.94 -14.15
C LYS A 66 6.81 -16.23 -12.84
N LEU A 67 5.86 -15.37 -12.45
CA LEU A 67 5.06 -15.55 -11.25
C LEU A 67 3.78 -16.34 -11.52
N VAL A 68 3.16 -16.10 -12.68
CA VAL A 68 1.96 -16.78 -13.18
C VAL A 68 2.22 -17.22 -14.62
N PRO A 69 2.57 -18.50 -14.85
CA PRO A 69 2.81 -19.00 -16.20
C PRO A 69 1.60 -18.78 -17.11
N GLY A 70 1.85 -18.30 -18.32
CA GLY A 70 0.80 -18.02 -19.29
C GLY A 70 0.07 -16.68 -19.06
N ALA A 71 0.50 -15.84 -18.11
CA ALA A 71 -0.09 -14.53 -17.86
C ALA A 71 -0.11 -13.66 -19.12
N LYS A 72 -1.25 -13.02 -19.38
CA LYS A 72 -1.45 -12.08 -20.49
C LYS A 72 -1.90 -10.70 -20.05
N SER A 73 -2.55 -10.63 -18.88
CA SER A 73 -3.03 -9.35 -18.32
C SER A 73 -2.75 -9.24 -16.83
N VAL A 74 -2.45 -8.02 -16.38
CA VAL A 74 -2.43 -7.61 -14.98
C VAL A 74 -3.59 -6.65 -14.77
N VAL A 75 -4.49 -7.01 -13.87
CA VAL A 75 -5.60 -6.17 -13.42
C VAL A 75 -5.19 -5.57 -12.09
N SER A 76 -4.99 -4.26 -12.03
CA SER A 76 -4.68 -3.53 -10.79
C SER A 76 -5.93 -2.86 -10.25
N LEU A 77 -6.11 -2.92 -8.95
CA LEU A 77 -7.30 -2.48 -8.22
C LEU A 77 -6.90 -1.50 -7.12
N ALA A 78 -7.75 -0.51 -6.87
CA ALA A 78 -7.61 0.39 -5.73
C ALA A 78 -8.79 0.20 -4.76
N TYR A 79 -8.49 0.05 -3.45
CA TYR A 79 -9.49 -0.13 -2.42
C TYR A 79 -9.31 0.90 -1.30
N ASN A 80 -10.31 1.75 -1.08
CA ASN A 80 -10.24 2.90 -0.18
C ASN A 80 -10.10 2.48 1.29
N TYR A 81 -9.19 3.12 2.04
CA TYR A 81 -9.05 2.94 3.48
C TYR A 81 -9.12 4.26 4.27
N PHE A 82 -9.38 5.39 3.62
CA PHE A 82 -9.41 6.67 4.32
C PHE A 82 -10.52 6.68 5.38
N PRO A 83 -10.21 6.80 6.69
CA PRO A 83 -11.21 6.71 7.74
C PRO A 83 -11.99 8.01 7.88
N LYS A 84 -13.24 7.90 8.38
CA LYS A 84 -14.02 9.05 8.78
C LYS A 84 -13.56 9.64 10.10
N GLU A 85 -13.10 8.79 11.00
CA GLU A 85 -12.71 9.13 12.37
C GLU A 85 -11.19 9.24 12.51
N ALA A 86 -10.75 10.02 13.48
CA ALA A 86 -9.36 10.17 13.88
C ALA A 86 -9.24 10.09 15.40
N PRO A 87 -8.07 9.71 15.95
CA PRO A 87 -7.83 9.69 17.39
C PRO A 87 -8.17 11.05 18.03
N LYS A 88 -8.85 10.99 19.19
CA LYS A 88 -9.33 12.19 19.89
C LYS A 88 -8.19 12.93 20.58
N ASP A 89 -7.29 12.20 21.24
CA ASP A 89 -6.11 12.78 21.86
C ASP A 89 -5.03 13.05 20.82
N LYS A 90 -4.76 14.33 20.54
CA LYS A 90 -3.75 14.76 19.56
C LYS A 90 -2.31 14.65 20.08
N THR A 91 -2.14 14.43 21.38
CA THR A 91 -0.83 14.22 22.01
C THR A 91 -0.43 12.76 22.08
N ALA A 92 -1.41 11.86 21.91
CA ALA A 92 -1.19 10.41 21.92
C ALA A 92 -0.29 9.94 20.75
N PRO A 93 0.44 8.83 20.92
CA PRO A 93 1.15 8.17 19.83
C PRO A 93 0.24 7.87 18.63
N LYS A 94 0.78 8.07 17.43
CA LYS A 94 0.06 7.90 16.16
C LYS A 94 0.35 6.53 15.55
N ILE A 95 -0.65 5.95 14.92
CA ILE A 95 -0.47 4.86 13.96
C ILE A 95 -1.01 5.28 12.59
N ALA A 96 -0.43 4.75 11.51
CA ALA A 96 -0.86 5.06 10.16
C ALA A 96 -2.32 4.62 9.94
N ARG A 97 -3.09 5.44 9.22
CA ARG A 97 -4.54 5.26 9.02
C ARG A 97 -4.91 3.90 8.44
N TYR A 98 -4.04 3.34 7.61
CA TYR A 98 -4.30 2.03 6.99
C TYR A 98 -4.41 0.88 8.01
N ALA A 99 -3.88 1.08 9.23
CA ALA A 99 -3.83 0.07 10.30
C ALA A 99 -4.93 0.25 11.37
N TYR A 100 -5.89 1.17 11.17
CA TYR A 100 -6.96 1.42 12.16
C TYR A 100 -7.97 0.28 12.28
N GLY A 101 -8.24 -0.43 11.20
CA GLY A 101 -9.19 -1.53 11.14
C GLY A 101 -8.51 -2.90 11.05
N LYS A 102 -9.24 -3.86 10.50
CA LYS A 102 -8.71 -5.21 10.23
C LYS A 102 -7.61 -5.18 9.20
N ASP A 103 -6.75 -6.20 9.26
CA ASP A 103 -5.65 -6.40 8.33
C ASP A 103 -6.16 -6.52 6.89
N TYR A 104 -5.78 -5.53 6.08
CA TYR A 104 -6.17 -5.42 4.67
C TYR A 104 -5.73 -6.62 3.82
N HIS A 105 -4.66 -7.29 4.20
CA HIS A 105 -4.22 -8.50 3.49
C HIS A 105 -5.30 -9.58 3.48
N ARG A 106 -6.06 -9.71 4.57
CA ARG A 106 -7.16 -10.68 4.68
C ARG A 106 -8.41 -10.16 3.96
N VAL A 107 -8.84 -8.96 4.32
CA VAL A 107 -10.08 -8.35 3.80
C VAL A 107 -10.06 -8.26 2.27
N ILE A 108 -8.97 -7.75 1.71
CA ILE A 108 -8.86 -7.59 0.25
C ILE A 108 -8.67 -8.95 -0.44
N LYS A 109 -7.90 -9.86 0.15
CA LYS A 109 -7.68 -11.19 -0.43
C LYS A 109 -8.97 -11.98 -0.59
N ASP A 110 -9.86 -11.92 0.39
CA ASP A 110 -11.17 -12.58 0.33
C ASP A 110 -12.03 -11.99 -0.80
N LYS A 111 -12.02 -10.66 -0.95
CA LYS A 111 -12.67 -9.98 -2.08
C LYS A 111 -12.07 -10.38 -3.44
N LEU A 112 -10.75 -10.56 -3.51
CA LEU A 112 -10.07 -10.98 -4.75
C LEU A 112 -10.42 -12.41 -5.14
N PHE A 113 -10.62 -13.33 -4.19
CA PHE A 113 -11.11 -14.67 -4.50
C PHE A 113 -12.55 -14.64 -5.03
N THR A 114 -13.42 -13.83 -4.43
CA THR A 114 -14.77 -13.59 -4.94
C THR A 114 -14.72 -13.00 -6.36
N PHE A 115 -13.82 -12.04 -6.58
CA PHE A 115 -13.60 -11.43 -7.89
C PHE A 115 -13.20 -12.47 -8.94
N MET A 116 -12.22 -13.32 -8.63
CA MET A 116 -11.79 -14.39 -9.53
C MET A 116 -12.95 -15.34 -9.88
N HIS A 117 -13.76 -15.71 -8.90
CA HIS A 117 -14.93 -16.55 -9.11
C HIS A 117 -15.94 -15.89 -10.07
N HIS A 118 -16.26 -14.62 -9.88
CA HIS A 118 -17.16 -13.88 -10.79
C HIS A 118 -16.60 -13.76 -12.22
N ILE A 119 -15.27 -13.59 -12.37
CA ILE A 119 -14.62 -13.61 -13.68
C ILE A 119 -14.86 -14.96 -14.35
N GLN A 120 -14.65 -16.07 -13.63
CA GLN A 120 -14.83 -17.42 -14.16
C GLN A 120 -16.28 -17.72 -14.51
N GLU A 121 -17.25 -17.23 -13.74
CA GLU A 121 -18.68 -17.38 -14.05
C GLU A 121 -19.10 -16.63 -15.31
N GLN A 122 -18.58 -15.41 -15.53
CA GLN A 122 -19.06 -14.53 -16.60
C GLN A 122 -18.24 -14.65 -17.90
N ILE A 123 -16.96 -15.03 -17.80
CA ILE A 123 -16.08 -15.11 -18.96
C ILE A 123 -15.77 -16.58 -19.34
N GLY A 124 -15.79 -17.50 -18.37
CA GLY A 124 -15.47 -18.90 -18.57
C GLY A 124 -14.15 -19.31 -17.94
N ALA A 125 -13.48 -20.32 -18.50
CA ALA A 125 -12.23 -20.85 -17.93
C ALA A 125 -11.09 -19.82 -18.00
N VAL A 126 -10.86 -19.11 -16.90
CA VAL A 126 -9.79 -18.13 -16.70
C VAL A 126 -8.90 -18.61 -15.58
N GLY A 127 -7.61 -18.79 -15.88
CA GLY A 127 -6.57 -19.07 -14.91
C GLY A 127 -5.89 -17.77 -14.44
N GLY A 128 -5.29 -17.83 -13.25
CA GLY A 128 -4.57 -16.70 -12.71
C GLY A 128 -4.35 -16.79 -11.20
N ARG A 129 -3.81 -15.72 -10.65
CA ARG A 129 -3.55 -15.58 -9.21
C ARG A 129 -3.87 -14.19 -8.74
N VAL A 130 -4.24 -14.08 -7.47
CA VAL A 130 -4.58 -12.84 -6.79
C VAL A 130 -3.47 -12.46 -5.81
N PHE A 131 -3.21 -11.16 -5.68
CA PHE A 131 -2.12 -10.62 -4.88
C PHE A 131 -2.57 -9.36 -4.13
N VAL A 132 -2.07 -9.21 -2.92
CA VAL A 132 -2.12 -7.99 -2.12
C VAL A 132 -0.90 -7.99 -1.20
N ASP A 133 0.05 -7.10 -1.45
CA ASP A 133 1.26 -6.76 -0.66
C ASP A 133 2.14 -7.94 -0.16
N SER A 134 1.81 -9.19 -0.45
CA SER A 134 2.49 -10.37 0.11
C SER A 134 3.30 -11.19 -0.90
N ALA A 135 3.48 -10.69 -2.12
CA ALA A 135 4.14 -11.40 -3.22
C ALA A 135 5.22 -10.53 -3.90
N PRO A 136 6.12 -11.13 -4.70
CA PRO A 136 7.10 -10.38 -5.47
C PRO A 136 6.44 -9.70 -6.69
N VAL A 137 5.52 -8.78 -6.44
CA VAL A 137 4.84 -7.93 -7.42
C VAL A 137 5.21 -6.48 -7.14
N LEU A 138 5.57 -5.72 -8.17
CA LEU A 138 5.76 -4.26 -8.08
C LEU A 138 4.40 -3.57 -8.26
N GLU A 139 3.53 -3.66 -7.24
CA GLU A 139 2.13 -3.24 -7.30
C GLU A 139 1.96 -1.80 -7.77
N LYS A 140 2.75 -0.86 -7.24
CA LYS A 140 2.68 0.56 -7.65
C LYS A 140 3.05 0.77 -9.12
N ALA A 141 4.03 0.02 -9.63
CA ALA A 141 4.42 0.09 -11.04
C ALA A 141 3.31 -0.46 -11.95
N TRP A 142 2.72 -1.61 -11.59
CA TRP A 142 1.60 -2.17 -12.33
C TRP A 142 0.37 -1.26 -12.29
N ALA A 143 0.04 -0.72 -11.13
CA ALA A 143 -1.07 0.20 -10.96
C ALA A 143 -0.89 1.50 -11.77
N ALA A 144 0.32 2.05 -11.82
CA ALA A 144 0.63 3.20 -12.67
C ALA A 144 0.52 2.84 -14.17
N LYS A 145 1.06 1.69 -14.58
CA LYS A 145 1.01 1.20 -15.96
C LYS A 145 -0.42 0.93 -16.44
N SER A 146 -1.30 0.52 -15.51
CA SER A 146 -2.71 0.25 -15.78
C SER A 146 -3.62 1.49 -15.72
N GLY A 147 -3.05 2.68 -15.46
CA GLY A 147 -3.80 3.93 -15.44
C GLY A 147 -4.57 4.21 -14.16
N LEU A 148 -4.31 3.48 -13.05
CA LEU A 148 -4.95 3.76 -11.77
C LEU A 148 -4.57 5.15 -11.24
N GLY A 149 -3.36 5.59 -11.48
CA GLY A 149 -2.80 6.84 -11.02
C GLY A 149 -1.35 6.98 -11.46
N TRP A 150 -0.62 7.89 -10.87
CA TRP A 150 0.83 8.04 -11.09
C TRP A 150 1.59 7.82 -9.79
N VAL A 151 2.83 7.39 -9.88
CA VAL A 151 3.74 7.35 -8.73
C VAL A 151 4.18 8.78 -8.44
N GLY A 152 3.82 9.30 -7.27
CA GLY A 152 4.18 10.65 -6.86
C GLY A 152 5.62 10.78 -6.38
N LYS A 153 6.09 12.02 -6.16
CA LYS A 153 7.44 12.29 -5.63
C LYS A 153 7.70 11.62 -4.27
N ASN A 154 6.63 11.34 -3.50
CA ASN A 154 6.67 10.57 -2.24
C ASN A 154 6.60 9.05 -2.44
N THR A 155 6.77 8.56 -3.65
CA THR A 155 6.70 7.15 -4.04
C THR A 155 5.37 6.43 -3.76
N ASN A 156 4.33 7.15 -3.37
CA ASN A 156 2.97 6.60 -3.30
C ASN A 156 2.26 6.71 -4.64
N LEU A 157 1.35 5.78 -4.90
CA LEU A 157 0.44 5.91 -6.03
C LEU A 157 -0.62 6.98 -5.68
N ILE A 158 -0.80 7.94 -6.57
CA ILE A 158 -1.73 9.06 -6.39
C ILE A 158 -2.78 9.03 -7.50
N ARG A 159 -4.04 9.20 -7.12
CA ARG A 159 -5.18 9.34 -8.03
C ARG A 159 -5.71 10.77 -7.98
N LYS A 160 -6.00 11.35 -9.13
CA LYS A 160 -6.53 12.72 -9.23
C LYS A 160 -7.83 12.92 -8.43
N GLN A 161 -8.69 11.89 -8.40
CA GLN A 161 -10.02 11.95 -7.80
C GLN A 161 -10.03 11.67 -6.29
N ASN A 162 -9.03 10.93 -5.76
CA ASN A 162 -9.12 10.32 -4.43
C ASN A 162 -7.85 10.45 -3.57
N GLY A 163 -6.80 11.08 -4.11
CA GLY A 163 -5.51 11.13 -3.40
C GLY A 163 -4.79 9.79 -3.39
N SER A 164 -4.22 9.39 -2.23
CA SER A 164 -3.38 8.21 -2.10
C SER A 164 -3.77 7.26 -0.95
N TYR A 165 -4.89 7.50 -0.27
CA TYR A 165 -5.35 6.67 0.86
C TYR A 165 -6.14 5.45 0.38
N PHE A 166 -5.48 4.56 -0.37
CA PHE A 166 -6.05 3.30 -0.84
C PHE A 166 -4.99 2.20 -0.88
N PHE A 167 -5.44 0.98 -0.70
CA PHE A 167 -4.64 -0.23 -0.94
C PHE A 167 -4.63 -0.55 -2.42
N ILE A 168 -3.55 -1.21 -2.85
CA ILE A 168 -3.41 -1.74 -4.20
C ILE A 168 -3.55 -3.27 -4.12
N ALA A 169 -4.17 -3.84 -5.12
CA ALA A 169 -4.26 -5.29 -5.26
C ALA A 169 -4.25 -5.69 -6.74
N GLU A 170 -3.79 -6.89 -7.06
CA GLU A 170 -3.67 -7.36 -8.43
C GLU A 170 -4.28 -8.74 -8.65
N LEU A 171 -4.83 -8.92 -9.86
CA LEU A 171 -5.05 -10.22 -10.45
C LEU A 171 -4.14 -10.34 -11.69
N ILE A 172 -3.34 -11.39 -11.74
CA ILE A 172 -2.53 -11.74 -12.92
C ILE A 172 -3.21 -12.90 -13.61
N LEU A 173 -3.69 -12.67 -14.84
CA LEU A 173 -4.61 -13.55 -15.57
C LEU A 173 -4.02 -14.06 -16.87
N ASP A 174 -4.38 -15.28 -17.27
CA ASP A 174 -3.96 -15.96 -18.51
C ASP A 174 -4.80 -15.57 -19.74
N ILE A 175 -5.75 -14.66 -19.59
CA ILE A 175 -6.56 -14.12 -20.70
C ILE A 175 -6.08 -12.73 -21.12
N ALA A 176 -6.23 -12.42 -22.41
CA ALA A 176 -5.91 -11.11 -22.96
C ALA A 176 -7.12 -10.17 -22.78
N LEU A 177 -6.94 -9.13 -21.99
CA LEU A 177 -7.89 -8.05 -21.77
C LEU A 177 -7.45 -6.79 -22.53
N ALA A 178 -8.39 -5.93 -22.89
CA ALA A 178 -8.07 -4.61 -23.42
C ALA A 178 -7.37 -3.79 -22.34
N ALA A 179 -6.11 -3.40 -22.62
CA ALA A 179 -5.32 -2.62 -21.67
C ALA A 179 -5.72 -1.14 -21.68
N ASP A 180 -5.66 -0.53 -20.51
CA ASP A 180 -5.70 0.91 -20.31
C ASP A 180 -4.30 1.51 -20.51
N GLY A 181 -4.20 2.82 -20.57
CA GLY A 181 -2.92 3.53 -20.65
C GLY A 181 -2.54 4.17 -19.33
N ALA A 182 -1.25 4.42 -19.13
CA ALA A 182 -0.77 5.18 -17.99
C ALA A 182 -1.32 6.62 -17.99
N VAL A 183 -1.48 7.20 -16.80
CA VAL A 183 -1.89 8.60 -16.64
C VAL A 183 -0.67 9.51 -16.46
N THR A 184 -0.83 10.79 -16.79
CA THR A 184 0.22 11.79 -16.62
C THR A 184 0.51 12.05 -15.15
N ASP A 185 1.76 12.33 -14.81
CA ASP A 185 2.15 12.82 -13.48
C ASP A 185 1.66 14.27 -13.29
N HIS A 186 1.05 14.51 -12.13
CA HIS A 186 0.54 15.82 -11.73
C HIS A 186 1.23 16.39 -10.49
N CYS A 187 2.41 15.89 -10.10
CA CYS A 187 3.19 16.46 -9.00
C CYS A 187 3.76 17.85 -9.35
N GLY A 188 4.09 18.07 -10.63
CA GLY A 188 4.60 19.36 -11.13
C GLY A 188 5.80 19.87 -10.31
N SER A 189 5.79 21.16 -9.95
CA SER A 189 6.83 21.79 -9.11
C SER A 189 6.66 21.56 -7.61
N CYS A 190 5.56 20.95 -7.14
CA CYS A 190 5.29 20.75 -5.72
C CYS A 190 6.35 19.86 -5.05
N THR A 191 6.85 20.28 -3.87
CA THR A 191 7.84 19.55 -3.06
C THR A 191 7.34 19.26 -1.63
N ALA A 192 6.08 19.58 -1.31
CA ALA A 192 5.56 19.53 0.05
C ALA A 192 5.86 18.22 0.80
N CYS A 193 5.76 17.06 0.14
CA CYS A 193 6.05 15.77 0.76
C CYS A 193 7.54 15.53 1.00
N LEU A 194 8.41 16.11 0.19
CA LEU A 194 9.87 16.03 0.36
C LEU A 194 10.30 16.90 1.54
N ASP A 195 9.80 18.14 1.58
CA ASP A 195 10.13 19.15 2.59
C ASP A 195 9.58 18.77 3.99
N ALA A 196 8.46 18.05 4.03
CA ALA A 196 7.82 17.65 5.29
C ALA A 196 8.38 16.35 5.90
N CYS A 197 9.26 15.62 5.21
CA CYS A 197 9.80 14.37 5.74
C CYS A 197 10.83 14.64 6.85
N PRO A 198 10.54 14.33 8.13
CA PRO A 198 11.41 14.75 9.23
C PRO A 198 12.72 13.98 9.30
N THR A 199 12.82 12.88 8.60
CA THR A 199 14.03 12.01 8.55
C THR A 199 14.77 12.07 7.22
N ASP A 200 14.41 13.01 6.33
CA ASP A 200 15.00 13.17 4.99
C ASP A 200 15.09 11.83 4.23
N ALA A 201 14.02 11.03 4.32
CA ALA A 201 13.99 9.72 3.68
C ALA A 201 13.90 9.80 2.14
N PHE A 202 13.49 10.92 1.57
CA PHE A 202 13.48 11.13 0.11
C PHE A 202 14.83 11.68 -0.37
N VAL A 203 15.66 10.80 -0.93
CA VAL A 203 16.99 11.20 -1.45
C VAL A 203 16.90 11.97 -2.77
N ALA A 204 15.79 11.86 -3.46
CA ALA A 204 15.41 12.65 -4.65
C ALA A 204 13.89 12.50 -4.87
N PRO A 205 13.25 13.35 -5.67
CA PRO A 205 11.89 13.10 -6.13
C PRO A 205 11.77 11.69 -6.71
N TYR A 206 10.72 10.96 -6.32
CA TYR A 206 10.43 9.57 -6.74
C TYR A 206 11.42 8.52 -6.20
N LYS A 207 12.33 8.87 -5.31
CA LYS A 207 13.33 7.96 -4.77
C LYS A 207 13.38 8.04 -3.25
N LEU A 208 12.96 6.96 -2.61
CA LEU A 208 12.96 6.79 -1.16
C LEU A 208 14.14 5.92 -0.71
N ASP A 209 14.91 6.39 0.25
CA ASP A 209 15.73 5.54 1.08
C ASP A 209 14.86 5.01 2.23
N ALA A 210 14.36 3.78 2.08
CA ALA A 210 13.47 3.20 3.08
C ALA A 210 14.16 3.05 4.45
N SER A 211 15.48 2.87 4.49
CA SER A 211 16.24 2.74 5.74
C SER A 211 16.18 3.99 6.64
N LYS A 212 15.73 5.12 6.10
CA LYS A 212 15.49 6.38 6.81
C LYS A 212 14.01 6.65 7.09
N CYS A 213 13.09 5.88 6.53
CA CYS A 213 11.66 6.13 6.64
C CYS A 213 11.13 5.71 8.02
N ILE A 214 10.30 6.54 8.65
CA ILE A 214 9.64 6.22 9.93
C ILE A 214 8.83 4.93 9.81
N SER A 215 8.14 4.70 8.69
CA SER A 215 7.40 3.44 8.46
C SER A 215 8.33 2.21 8.50
N TYR A 216 9.52 2.31 7.92
CA TYR A 216 10.51 1.23 8.00
C TYR A 216 10.96 1.01 9.45
N PHE A 217 11.32 2.05 10.16
CA PHE A 217 11.80 1.93 11.55
C PHE A 217 10.73 1.30 12.45
N THR A 218 9.48 1.66 12.27
CA THR A 218 8.39 1.25 13.16
C THR A 218 7.75 -0.09 12.78
N ILE A 219 7.93 -0.58 11.56
CA ILE A 219 7.30 -1.80 11.04
C ILE A 219 8.33 -2.89 10.72
N GLU A 220 9.34 -2.55 9.91
CA GLU A 220 10.24 -3.52 9.28
C GLU A 220 11.52 -3.77 10.06
N LEU A 221 12.10 -2.73 10.67
CA LEU A 221 13.30 -2.84 11.48
C LEU A 221 13.03 -3.70 12.71
N LYS A 222 13.84 -4.74 12.93
CA LYS A 222 13.71 -5.64 14.08
C LYS A 222 14.67 -5.29 15.22
N ASP A 223 15.75 -4.57 14.91
CA ASP A 223 16.75 -4.11 15.86
C ASP A 223 16.31 -2.81 16.57
N ALA A 224 17.20 -2.29 17.42
CA ALA A 224 17.01 -0.98 18.04
C ALA A 224 16.94 0.12 16.98
N ILE A 225 16.07 1.10 17.20
CA ILE A 225 16.00 2.29 16.33
C ILE A 225 17.24 3.15 16.61
N PRO A 226 17.99 3.61 15.58
CA PRO A 226 19.16 4.43 15.75
C PRO A 226 18.88 5.74 16.52
N ASN A 227 19.77 6.11 17.43
CA ASN A 227 19.59 7.34 18.23
C ASN A 227 19.68 8.63 17.42
N GLU A 228 20.32 8.59 16.24
CA GLU A 228 20.49 9.71 15.33
C GLU A 228 19.15 10.27 14.82
N VAL A 229 18.08 9.45 14.84
CA VAL A 229 16.73 9.87 14.42
C VAL A 229 15.79 10.11 15.62
N LYS A 230 16.32 10.14 16.87
CA LYS A 230 15.52 10.42 18.06
C LYS A 230 14.94 11.84 17.98
N GLY A 231 13.67 11.98 18.34
CA GLY A 231 12.94 13.25 18.27
C GLY A 231 12.39 13.61 16.89
N GLN A 232 12.67 12.81 15.84
CA GLN A 232 12.20 13.10 14.49
C GLN A 232 10.89 12.38 14.11
N PHE A 233 10.32 11.56 15.00
CA PHE A 233 9.17 10.69 14.65
C PHE A 233 7.80 11.35 14.81
N GLU A 234 7.71 12.57 15.32
CA GLU A 234 6.43 13.30 15.46
C GLU A 234 5.29 12.44 16.06
N ASN A 235 5.61 11.63 17.07
CA ASN A 235 4.71 10.66 17.73
C ASN A 235 4.23 9.48 16.87
N TRP A 236 4.81 9.17 15.72
CA TRP A 236 4.46 7.98 14.95
C TRP A 236 5.04 6.72 15.60
N ALA A 237 4.16 5.90 16.20
CA ALA A 237 4.51 4.63 16.83
C ALA A 237 4.41 3.43 15.86
N PHE A 238 3.62 3.54 14.78
CA PHE A 238 3.47 2.51 13.76
C PHE A 238 3.11 3.13 12.41
N GLY A 239 3.95 2.90 11.39
CA GLY A 239 3.79 3.56 10.09
C GLY A 239 4.03 5.06 10.18
N CYS A 240 3.69 5.77 9.11
CA CYS A 240 3.79 7.23 9.03
C CYS A 240 2.97 7.75 7.84
N ASP A 241 2.11 8.72 8.05
CA ASP A 241 1.29 9.33 6.99
C ASP A 241 1.74 10.74 6.61
N ILE A 242 2.85 11.28 7.15
CA ILE A 242 3.27 12.69 6.97
C ILE A 242 3.29 13.07 5.48
N CYS A 243 3.97 12.31 4.63
CA CYS A 243 4.09 12.61 3.22
C CYS A 243 2.75 12.50 2.44
N GLN A 244 1.77 11.77 2.98
CA GLN A 244 0.40 11.72 2.45
C GLN A 244 -0.43 12.89 2.98
N GLU A 245 -0.31 13.25 4.28
CA GLU A 245 -1.06 14.33 4.90
C GLU A 245 -0.81 15.68 4.24
N VAL A 246 0.45 15.97 3.89
CA VAL A 246 0.82 17.23 3.23
C VAL A 246 0.57 17.23 1.72
N CYS A 247 0.22 16.08 1.14
CA CYS A 247 0.00 16.00 -0.30
C CYS A 247 -1.30 16.71 -0.69
N PRO A 248 -1.25 17.74 -1.56
CA PRO A 248 -2.44 18.49 -1.93
C PRO A 248 -3.51 17.65 -2.65
N TRP A 249 -3.15 16.51 -3.21
CA TRP A 249 -4.11 15.59 -3.84
C TRP A 249 -4.98 14.87 -2.81
N ASN A 250 -4.52 14.72 -1.57
CA ASN A 250 -5.30 14.06 -0.50
C ASN A 250 -6.45 14.90 0.05
N ARG A 251 -6.59 16.17 -0.37
CA ARG A 251 -7.83 16.95 -0.14
C ARG A 251 -9.08 16.35 -0.80
N PHE A 252 -8.88 15.47 -1.78
CA PHE A 252 -9.97 14.78 -2.47
C PHE A 252 -10.26 13.39 -1.88
N ALA A 253 -9.56 12.99 -0.82
CA ALA A 253 -9.85 11.74 -0.13
C ALA A 253 -11.24 11.81 0.52
N THR A 254 -12.01 10.75 0.33
CA THR A 254 -13.36 10.59 0.91
C THR A 254 -13.37 9.37 1.82
N PRO A 255 -14.11 9.39 2.94
CA PRO A 255 -14.17 8.24 3.83
C PRO A 255 -14.62 6.96 3.12
N HIS A 256 -14.03 5.82 3.53
CA HIS A 256 -14.43 4.50 3.07
C HIS A 256 -15.76 4.04 3.70
N ASN A 257 -16.39 3.04 3.07
CA ASN A 257 -17.59 2.38 3.58
C ASN A 257 -17.36 0.90 3.95
N GLU A 258 -16.08 0.43 3.96
CA GLU A 258 -15.76 -0.96 4.32
C GLU A 258 -15.92 -1.17 5.83
N PRO A 259 -16.84 -2.07 6.27
CA PRO A 259 -17.07 -2.30 7.70
C PRO A 259 -15.82 -2.83 8.42
N ASP A 260 -15.02 -3.66 7.76
CA ASP A 260 -13.83 -4.27 8.34
C ASP A 260 -12.65 -3.27 8.48
N PHE A 261 -12.71 -2.13 7.83
CA PHE A 261 -11.71 -1.05 7.98
C PHE A 261 -12.13 0.02 8.99
N GLN A 262 -13.34 -0.09 9.58
CA GLN A 262 -13.75 0.86 10.62
C GLN A 262 -12.78 0.84 11.79
N PRO A 263 -12.33 2.01 12.25
CA PRO A 263 -11.44 2.12 13.39
C PRO A 263 -12.05 1.49 14.64
N ASN A 264 -11.22 0.78 15.43
CA ASN A 264 -11.66 0.33 16.74
C ASN A 264 -11.97 1.55 17.62
N PRO A 265 -13.19 1.67 18.20
CA PRO A 265 -13.56 2.82 19.02
C PRO A 265 -12.65 3.02 20.24
N GLU A 266 -12.14 1.94 20.85
CA GLU A 266 -11.19 2.02 21.95
C GLU A 266 -9.89 2.67 21.50
N LEU A 267 -9.34 2.26 20.35
CA LEU A 267 -8.14 2.86 19.76
C LEU A 267 -8.32 4.36 19.53
N MET A 268 -9.49 4.79 19.05
CA MET A 268 -9.78 6.21 18.80
C MET A 268 -9.86 7.05 20.07
N ASN A 269 -10.06 6.42 21.24
CA ASN A 269 -10.16 7.08 22.52
C ASN A 269 -8.88 6.94 23.39
N MET A 270 -7.87 6.19 22.95
CA MET A 270 -6.63 6.02 23.72
C MET A 270 -5.92 7.35 23.95
N THR A 271 -5.57 7.59 25.22
CA THR A 271 -4.76 8.73 25.64
C THR A 271 -3.27 8.39 25.63
N GLN A 272 -2.42 9.40 25.77
CA GLN A 272 -0.97 9.20 25.92
C GLN A 272 -0.62 8.23 27.06
N ASN A 273 -1.37 8.28 28.17
CA ASN A 273 -1.17 7.39 29.32
C ASN A 273 -1.53 5.94 28.96
N ASP A 274 -2.65 5.70 28.29
CA ASP A 274 -3.05 4.36 27.85
C ASP A 274 -1.98 3.70 26.97
N TRP A 275 -1.38 4.48 26.06
CA TRP A 275 -0.28 4.00 25.24
C TRP A 275 0.99 3.68 26.04
N SER A 276 1.30 4.48 27.09
CA SER A 276 2.48 4.26 27.92
C SER A 276 2.38 2.99 28.77
N GLU A 277 1.18 2.59 29.10
CA GLU A 277 0.84 1.45 29.97
C GLU A 277 0.29 0.23 29.19
N ILE A 278 0.46 0.20 27.86
CA ILE A 278 -0.10 -0.85 27.02
C ILE A 278 0.35 -2.25 27.48
N THR A 279 -0.61 -3.09 27.89
CA THR A 279 -0.40 -4.49 28.29
C THR A 279 -0.58 -5.43 27.10
N GLU A 280 -0.21 -6.69 27.26
CA GLU A 280 -0.45 -7.74 26.27
C GLU A 280 -1.96 -7.91 26.00
N GLU A 281 -2.77 -7.91 27.06
CA GLU A 281 -4.22 -8.02 26.95
C GLU A 281 -4.84 -6.86 26.14
N VAL A 282 -4.40 -5.62 26.38
CA VAL A 282 -4.86 -4.45 25.61
C VAL A 282 -4.39 -4.54 24.17
N PHE A 283 -3.13 -4.93 23.95
CA PHE A 283 -2.60 -5.11 22.61
C PHE A 283 -3.37 -6.15 21.80
N ASP A 284 -3.64 -7.31 22.38
CA ASP A 284 -4.38 -8.38 21.72
C ASP A 284 -5.83 -7.97 21.44
N ARG A 285 -6.49 -7.31 22.38
CA ARG A 285 -7.85 -6.81 22.19
C ARG A 285 -7.95 -5.78 21.06
N LEU A 286 -6.97 -4.89 20.95
CA LEU A 286 -6.97 -3.82 19.92
C LEU A 286 -6.48 -4.31 18.55
N PHE A 287 -5.47 -5.18 18.54
CA PHE A 287 -4.69 -5.44 17.32
C PHE A 287 -4.65 -6.90 16.87
N ALA A 288 -5.40 -7.83 17.51
CA ALA A 288 -5.40 -9.26 17.15
C ALA A 288 -5.60 -9.52 15.64
N VAL A 289 -6.37 -8.68 14.98
CA VAL A 289 -6.71 -8.80 13.54
C VAL A 289 -6.22 -7.60 12.73
N SER A 290 -5.37 -6.74 13.28
CA SER A 290 -4.85 -5.54 12.64
C SER A 290 -3.48 -5.78 12.00
N ALA A 291 -3.12 -4.96 11.02
CA ALA A 291 -1.77 -4.93 10.44
C ALA A 291 -0.65 -4.62 11.45
N VAL A 292 -0.98 -4.04 12.61
CA VAL A 292 -0.04 -3.77 13.71
C VAL A 292 0.60 -5.07 14.25
N GLN A 293 -0.04 -6.23 14.09
CA GLN A 293 0.53 -7.55 14.42
C GLN A 293 1.86 -7.82 13.72
N ARG A 294 2.15 -7.19 12.58
CA ARG A 294 3.44 -7.36 11.87
C ARG A 294 4.65 -6.97 12.72
N THR A 295 4.53 -5.92 13.53
CA THR A 295 5.58 -5.52 14.46
C THR A 295 5.46 -6.22 15.82
N GLY A 296 4.26 -6.63 16.20
CA GLY A 296 3.92 -7.28 17.48
C GLY A 296 4.07 -6.35 18.67
N LEU A 297 3.64 -6.82 19.85
CA LEU A 297 3.71 -6.02 21.09
C LEU A 297 5.14 -5.56 21.42
N LYS A 298 6.14 -6.45 21.26
CA LYS A 298 7.54 -6.12 21.53
C LYS A 298 8.04 -4.97 20.66
N GLY A 299 7.72 -5.01 19.37
CA GLY A 299 8.11 -3.95 18.43
C GLY A 299 7.35 -2.66 18.71
N LEU A 300 6.05 -2.73 19.00
CA LEU A 300 5.27 -1.55 19.36
C LEU A 300 5.79 -0.90 20.65
N LYS A 301 6.10 -1.68 21.72
CA LYS A 301 6.70 -1.14 22.94
C LYS A 301 8.06 -0.50 22.70
N ARG A 302 8.93 -1.10 21.85
CA ARG A 302 10.19 -0.49 21.43
C ARG A 302 9.95 0.88 20.77
N ASN A 303 8.97 0.97 19.88
CA ASN A 303 8.63 2.21 19.19
C ASN A 303 8.12 3.28 20.17
N LEU A 304 7.22 2.91 21.07
CA LEU A 304 6.68 3.80 22.10
C LEU A 304 7.79 4.32 23.05
N GLU A 305 8.73 3.46 23.44
CA GLU A 305 9.88 3.86 24.28
C GLU A 305 10.80 4.83 23.53
N PHE A 306 10.97 4.62 22.22
CA PHE A 306 11.79 5.52 21.39
C PHE A 306 11.17 6.93 21.27
N LEU A 307 9.84 7.07 21.39
CA LEU A 307 9.14 8.36 21.36
C LEU A 307 9.30 9.19 22.65
N LYS A 308 9.69 8.57 23.77
CA LYS A 308 9.98 9.26 25.04
C LYS A 308 11.35 9.98 24.96
#